data_a2aa3563a1648aa394043db417f45e67
#
_entry.id   a2aa3563a1648aa394043db417f45e67
#
_cell.length_a   1.000
_cell.length_b   1.000
_cell.length_c   1.000
_cell.angle_alpha   90.00
_cell.angle_beta   90.00
_cell.angle_gamma   90.00
#
_symmetry.space_group_name_H-M   'P 1'
#
loop_
_entity.id
_entity.type
_entity.pdbx_description
1 polymer ?
#
loop_
_entity_poly.entity_id
_entity_poly.type
_entity_poly.pdbx_seq_one_letter_code
_entity_poly.pdbx_strand_id
1 'polypeptide(L)'
;MHLLTGMYTAKVDEKGRLSLPSRLRAALSSEEVVVLPGLDGNHLMLMTPDYFENQFCVQIISTPLALMDKEKRQLMRKIISPAQYLDVDGAGRINIPQSQRDGVGIENKSECLLMGTGYAVEIWNPETFEKEDEECTESVSDLAQKIYEEEKN
;
A
#
# COMPACT_ATOMS: atom_id res chain seq x y z
N MET A 1 14.09 10.76 9.26
CA MET A 1 13.18 9.99 8.42
C MET A 1 12.05 10.86 7.93
N HIS A 2 11.83 10.90 6.64
CA HIS A 2 10.71 11.65 6.07
C HIS A 2 9.52 10.74 5.90
N LEU A 3 8.33 11.26 6.16
CA LEU A 3 7.10 10.55 5.86
C LEU A 3 6.90 10.46 4.36
N LEU A 4 6.18 9.44 3.92
CA LEU A 4 5.82 9.25 2.53
C LEU A 4 4.60 10.12 2.24
N THR A 5 4.76 11.11 1.38
CA THR A 5 3.71 12.06 1.02
C THR A 5 3.67 12.28 -0.49
N GLY A 6 2.65 12.95 -0.96
CA GLY A 6 2.51 13.34 -2.34
C GLY A 6 1.66 12.37 -3.16
N MET A 7 1.17 12.88 -4.28
CA MET A 7 0.38 12.13 -5.25
C MET A 7 1.11 12.19 -6.58
N TYR A 8 1.32 11.04 -7.20
CA TYR A 8 2.11 10.93 -8.42
C TYR A 8 1.43 10.00 -9.41
N THR A 9 1.60 10.30 -10.69
CA THR A 9 1.27 9.37 -11.76
C THR A 9 2.55 8.66 -12.18
N ALA A 10 2.53 7.34 -12.25
CA ALA A 10 3.69 6.53 -12.63
C ALA A 10 3.30 5.53 -13.71
N LYS A 11 4.26 5.15 -14.52
CA LYS A 11 4.04 4.21 -15.61
C LYS A 11 4.48 2.80 -15.24
N VAL A 12 3.68 1.84 -15.68
CA VAL A 12 4.04 0.42 -15.67
C VAL A 12 4.46 0.06 -17.09
N ASP A 13 5.69 -0.41 -17.25
CA ASP A 13 6.21 -0.73 -18.60
C ASP A 13 5.64 -2.06 -19.12
N GLU A 14 6.04 -2.44 -20.33
CA GLU A 14 5.55 -3.68 -20.95
C GLU A 14 6.00 -4.96 -20.27
N LYS A 15 6.97 -4.87 -19.35
CA LYS A 15 7.43 -6.00 -18.53
C LYS A 15 6.85 -5.99 -17.13
N GLY A 16 5.95 -5.05 -16.82
CA GLY A 16 5.32 -4.95 -15.51
C GLY A 16 6.14 -4.22 -14.47
N ARG A 17 7.17 -3.47 -14.87
CA ARG A 17 7.99 -2.70 -13.95
C ARG A 17 7.41 -1.32 -13.74
N LEU A 18 7.28 -0.93 -12.48
CA LEU A 18 6.78 0.37 -12.05
C LEU A 18 7.95 1.27 -11.69
N SER A 19 8.02 2.46 -12.29
CA SER A 19 9.04 3.45 -11.97
C SER A 19 8.59 4.26 -10.76
N LEU A 20 9.38 4.21 -9.67
CA LEU A 20 9.11 4.98 -8.48
C LEU A 20 9.56 6.44 -8.71
N PRO A 21 8.69 7.41 -8.43
CA PRO A 21 9.10 8.83 -8.44
C PRO A 21 10.28 9.06 -7.51
N SER A 22 11.21 9.91 -7.92
CA SER A 22 12.45 10.12 -7.17
C SER A 22 12.24 10.55 -5.73
N ARG A 23 11.21 11.33 -5.45
CA ARG A 23 10.90 11.75 -4.08
C ARG A 23 10.44 10.59 -3.20
N LEU A 24 9.60 9.71 -3.74
CA LEU A 24 9.18 8.52 -3.00
C LEU A 24 10.34 7.56 -2.81
N ARG A 25 11.16 7.37 -3.84
CA ARG A 25 12.35 6.53 -3.75
C ARG A 25 13.29 7.03 -2.67
N ALA A 26 13.55 8.34 -2.63
CA ALA A 26 14.42 8.94 -1.61
C ALA A 26 13.82 8.80 -0.21
N ALA A 27 12.51 8.99 -0.06
CA ALA A 27 11.83 8.87 1.24
C ALA A 27 11.79 7.43 1.74
N LEU A 28 11.61 6.45 0.84
CA LEU A 28 11.71 5.03 1.18
C LEU A 28 13.12 4.65 1.63
N SER A 29 14.13 5.24 0.99
CA SER A 29 15.54 5.07 1.36
C SER A 29 15.95 3.61 1.59
N SER A 30 15.47 2.71 0.71
CA SER A 30 15.69 1.28 0.83
C SER A 30 15.89 0.67 -0.55
N GLU A 31 16.77 -0.32 -0.62
CA GLU A 31 17.00 -1.10 -1.85
C GLU A 31 15.95 -2.18 -2.05
N GLU A 32 15.14 -2.42 -1.03
CA GLU A 32 14.09 -3.43 -1.04
C GLU A 32 12.81 -2.81 -0.49
N VAL A 33 11.68 -3.18 -1.06
CA VAL A 33 10.35 -2.74 -0.61
C VAL A 33 9.44 -3.95 -0.50
N VAL A 34 8.35 -3.81 0.25
CA VAL A 34 7.34 -4.85 0.38
C VAL A 34 6.08 -4.35 -0.29
N VAL A 35 5.53 -5.13 -1.22
CA VAL A 35 4.23 -4.86 -1.83
C VAL A 35 3.22 -5.89 -1.32
N LEU A 36 2.02 -5.40 -0.97
CA LEU A 36 0.96 -6.24 -0.41
C LEU A 36 -0.41 -5.64 -0.76
N PRO A 37 -1.49 -6.42 -0.63
CA PRO A 37 -2.82 -5.88 -0.87
C PRO A 37 -3.18 -4.75 0.08
N GLY A 38 -3.88 -3.73 -0.43
CA GLY A 38 -4.42 -2.66 0.39
C GLY A 38 -5.59 -3.14 1.23
N LEU A 39 -5.83 -2.45 2.34
CA LEU A 39 -6.85 -2.84 3.31
C LEU A 39 -8.28 -2.74 2.77
N ASP A 40 -8.51 -1.91 1.76
CA ASP A 40 -9.84 -1.77 1.14
C ASP A 40 -10.09 -2.81 0.03
N GLY A 41 -9.08 -3.60 -0.32
CA GLY A 41 -9.22 -4.69 -1.28
C GLY A 41 -9.19 -4.30 -2.76
N ASN A 42 -8.99 -3.02 -3.07
CA ASN A 42 -9.06 -2.50 -4.44
C ASN A 42 -7.79 -1.78 -4.89
N HIS A 43 -6.73 -1.84 -4.11
CA HIS A 43 -5.44 -1.22 -4.40
C HIS A 43 -4.32 -2.01 -3.76
N LEU A 44 -3.09 -1.61 -4.00
CA LEU A 44 -1.90 -2.21 -3.37
C LEU A 44 -1.28 -1.21 -2.42
N MET A 45 -0.51 -1.72 -1.46
CA MET A 45 0.33 -0.92 -0.57
C MET A 45 1.80 -1.28 -0.78
N LEU A 46 2.65 -0.29 -0.61
CA LEU A 46 4.10 -0.41 -0.69
C LEU A 46 4.71 0.21 0.56
N MET A 47 5.63 -0.48 1.19
CA MET A 47 6.30 0.04 2.39
C MET A 47 7.71 -0.54 2.51
N THR A 48 8.50 0.02 3.42
CA THR A 48 9.83 -0.52 3.67
C THR A 48 9.73 -1.86 4.39
N PRO A 49 10.72 -2.76 4.23
CA PRO A 49 10.75 -4.01 5.01
C PRO A 49 10.72 -3.77 6.51
N ASP A 50 11.46 -2.75 6.99
CA ASP A 50 11.49 -2.41 8.41
C ASP A 50 10.11 -2.04 8.94
N TYR A 51 9.38 -1.17 8.23
CA TYR A 51 8.03 -0.79 8.66
C TYR A 51 7.07 -1.98 8.61
N PHE A 52 7.15 -2.78 7.55
CA PHE A 52 6.31 -3.96 7.39
C PHE A 52 6.48 -4.93 8.56
N GLU A 53 7.73 -5.25 8.91
CA GLU A 53 8.02 -6.25 9.95
C GLU A 53 7.83 -5.73 11.37
N ASN A 54 8.24 -4.50 11.64
CA ASN A 54 8.30 -3.97 13.01
C ASN A 54 7.12 -3.10 13.40
N GLN A 55 6.30 -2.68 12.45
CA GLN A 55 5.16 -1.82 12.71
C GLN A 55 3.85 -2.41 12.17
N PHE A 56 3.79 -2.65 10.86
CA PHE A 56 2.55 -3.08 10.22
C PHE A 56 2.10 -4.46 10.69
N CYS A 57 2.96 -5.46 10.59
CA CYS A 57 2.62 -6.83 10.99
C CYS A 57 2.37 -6.95 12.50
N VAL A 58 3.07 -6.16 13.30
CA VAL A 58 2.92 -6.18 14.74
C VAL A 58 1.48 -5.81 15.16
N GLN A 59 0.85 -4.88 14.45
CA GLN A 59 -0.53 -4.50 14.73
C GLN A 59 -1.52 -5.65 14.52
N ILE A 60 -1.20 -6.56 13.61
CA ILE A 60 -2.05 -7.70 13.29
C ILE A 60 -1.78 -8.89 14.23
N ILE A 61 -0.52 -9.15 14.55
CA ILE A 61 -0.09 -10.33 15.30
C ILE A 61 0.45 -10.02 16.69
N SER A 62 0.09 -8.86 17.26
CA SER A 62 0.67 -8.35 18.49
C SER A 62 0.18 -9.02 19.79
N THR A 63 -0.87 -9.83 19.73
CA THR A 63 -1.36 -10.52 20.92
C THR A 63 -0.87 -11.95 20.98
N PRO A 64 -0.48 -12.49 22.15
CA PRO A 64 -0.01 -13.88 22.27
C PRO A 64 -1.03 -14.91 21.76
N LEU A 65 -2.32 -14.56 21.79
CA LEU A 65 -3.40 -15.44 21.35
C LEU A 65 -3.89 -15.14 19.93
N ALA A 66 -3.15 -14.33 19.16
CA ALA A 66 -3.54 -13.98 17.80
C ALA A 66 -3.74 -15.21 16.90
N LEU A 67 -2.89 -16.23 17.06
CA LEU A 67 -3.00 -17.48 16.29
C LEU A 67 -4.25 -18.29 16.66
N MET A 68 -4.85 -18.05 17.81
CA MET A 68 -6.07 -18.73 18.26
C MET A 68 -7.33 -18.07 17.71
N ASP A 69 -7.23 -16.86 17.18
CA ASP A 69 -8.35 -16.09 16.65
C ASP A 69 -8.52 -16.39 15.15
N LYS A 70 -9.66 -16.97 14.79
CA LYS A 70 -9.95 -17.36 13.42
C LYS A 70 -9.95 -16.15 12.45
N GLU A 71 -10.53 -15.02 12.86
CA GLU A 71 -10.58 -13.83 12.03
C GLU A 71 -9.18 -13.25 11.79
N LYS A 72 -8.33 -13.25 12.81
CA LYS A 72 -6.94 -12.81 12.64
C LYS A 72 -6.17 -13.74 11.71
N ARG A 73 -6.39 -15.06 11.80
CA ARG A 73 -5.76 -15.99 10.87
C ARG A 73 -6.22 -15.75 9.43
N GLN A 74 -7.50 -15.44 9.24
CA GLN A 74 -8.03 -15.09 7.92
C GLN A 74 -7.40 -13.81 7.38
N LEU A 75 -7.26 -12.79 8.23
CA LEU A 75 -6.63 -11.54 7.86
C LEU A 75 -5.16 -11.74 7.48
N MET A 76 -4.42 -12.53 8.28
CA MET A 76 -3.02 -12.84 7.97
C MET A 76 -2.88 -13.52 6.60
N ARG A 77 -3.78 -14.45 6.27
CA ARG A 77 -3.77 -15.11 4.96
C ARG A 77 -4.08 -14.16 3.80
N LYS A 78 -4.88 -13.13 4.04
CA LYS A 78 -5.28 -12.18 2.98
C LYS A 78 -4.32 -11.02 2.81
N ILE A 79 -3.60 -10.64 3.85
CA ILE A 79 -2.74 -9.46 3.85
C ILE A 79 -1.25 -9.82 3.93
N ILE A 80 -0.88 -10.70 4.87
CA ILE A 80 0.54 -11.02 5.07
C ILE A 80 1.04 -12.07 4.08
N SER A 81 0.26 -13.13 3.86
CA SER A 81 0.70 -14.20 2.96
C SER A 81 0.97 -13.73 1.53
N PRO A 82 0.16 -12.82 0.94
CA PRO A 82 0.45 -12.32 -0.41
C PRO A 82 1.59 -11.32 -0.48
N ALA A 83 2.06 -10.79 0.64
CA ALA A 83 3.13 -9.78 0.65
C ALA A 83 4.40 -10.32 0.03
N GLN A 84 5.06 -9.51 -0.79
CA GLN A 84 6.31 -9.89 -1.44
C GLN A 84 7.36 -8.81 -1.29
N TYR A 85 8.57 -9.24 -1.01
CA TYR A 85 9.75 -8.38 -0.96
C TYR A 85 10.27 -8.22 -2.39
N LEU A 86 10.44 -6.98 -2.83
CA LEU A 86 10.87 -6.65 -4.18
C LEU A 86 12.12 -5.78 -4.12
N ASP A 87 13.08 -6.07 -5.00
CA ASP A 87 14.25 -5.21 -5.15
C ASP A 87 13.90 -3.98 -5.96
N VAL A 88 14.48 -2.85 -5.56
CA VAL A 88 14.43 -1.61 -6.35
C VAL A 88 15.68 -1.60 -7.23
N ASP A 89 15.52 -1.61 -8.54
CA ASP A 89 16.66 -1.66 -9.45
C ASP A 89 17.41 -0.31 -9.51
N GLY A 90 18.52 -0.29 -10.23
CA GLY A 90 19.37 0.91 -10.34
C GLY A 90 18.66 2.11 -10.98
N ALA A 91 17.59 1.88 -11.73
CA ALA A 91 16.78 2.93 -12.34
C ALA A 91 15.57 3.33 -11.48
N GLY A 92 15.43 2.77 -10.29
CA GLY A 92 14.32 3.07 -9.39
C GLY A 92 13.03 2.37 -9.72
N ARG A 93 13.09 1.21 -10.38
CA ARG A 93 11.91 0.44 -10.78
C ARG A 93 11.74 -0.79 -9.88
N ILE A 94 10.49 -1.16 -9.68
CA ILE A 94 10.12 -2.41 -9.00
C ILE A 94 9.27 -3.26 -9.95
N ASN A 95 9.39 -4.58 -9.83
CA ASN A 95 8.62 -5.51 -10.65
C ASN A 95 7.51 -6.12 -9.80
N ILE A 96 6.33 -5.51 -9.83
CA ILE A 96 5.18 -5.98 -9.07
C ILE A 96 4.65 -7.26 -9.71
N PRO A 97 4.43 -8.35 -8.94
CA PRO A 97 3.90 -9.59 -9.47
C PRO A 97 2.58 -9.38 -10.22
N GLN A 98 2.44 -10.03 -11.36
CA GLN A 98 1.27 -9.89 -12.21
C GLN A 98 -0.03 -10.25 -11.46
N SER A 99 0.01 -11.28 -10.61
CA SER A 99 -1.15 -11.68 -9.83
C SER A 99 -1.68 -10.56 -8.92
N GLN A 100 -0.77 -9.78 -8.34
CA GLN A 100 -1.18 -8.64 -7.52
C GLN A 100 -1.70 -7.50 -8.37
N ARG A 101 -1.06 -7.22 -9.51
CA ARG A 101 -1.51 -6.16 -10.43
C ARG A 101 -2.88 -6.46 -11.02
N ASP A 102 -3.11 -7.69 -11.43
CA ASP A 102 -4.39 -8.12 -12.01
C ASP A 102 -5.54 -7.95 -11.01
N GLY A 103 -5.28 -8.23 -9.75
CA GLY A 103 -6.29 -8.12 -8.70
C GLY A 103 -6.80 -6.70 -8.48
N VAL A 104 -6.06 -5.69 -8.93
CA VAL A 104 -6.42 -4.27 -8.72
C VAL A 104 -6.47 -3.48 -10.04
N GLY A 105 -6.45 -4.17 -11.17
CA GLY A 105 -6.63 -3.54 -12.49
C GLY A 105 -5.43 -2.74 -12.99
N ILE A 106 -4.21 -3.11 -12.62
CA ILE A 106 -2.99 -2.44 -13.09
C ILE A 106 -2.38 -3.27 -14.22
N GLU A 107 -2.56 -2.80 -15.44
CA GLU A 107 -2.08 -3.48 -16.64
C GLU A 107 -0.69 -3.03 -17.06
N ASN A 108 -0.01 -3.85 -17.87
CA ASN A 108 1.23 -3.45 -18.53
C ASN A 108 0.94 -2.27 -19.46
N LYS A 109 1.91 -1.40 -19.66
CA LYS A 109 1.80 -0.21 -20.51
C LYS A 109 0.73 0.77 -20.06
N SER A 110 0.36 0.74 -18.77
CA SER A 110 -0.64 1.64 -18.21
C SER A 110 -0.01 2.63 -17.25
N GLU A 111 -0.80 3.59 -16.83
CA GLU A 111 -0.43 4.51 -15.75
C GLU A 111 -1.14 4.10 -14.48
N CYS A 112 -0.50 4.30 -13.35
CA CYS A 112 -1.11 4.12 -12.04
C CYS A 112 -0.88 5.35 -11.19
N LEU A 113 -1.69 5.48 -10.15
CA LEU A 113 -1.62 6.57 -9.19
C LEU A 113 -0.89 6.08 -7.95
N LEU A 114 0.09 6.84 -7.51
CA LEU A 114 0.84 6.57 -6.28
C LEU A 114 0.54 7.65 -5.27
N MET A 115 0.15 7.26 -4.06
CA MET A 115 -0.15 8.20 -2.98
C MET A 115 0.60 7.83 -1.71
N GLY A 116 1.38 8.77 -1.20
CA GLY A 116 2.01 8.62 0.10
C GLY A 116 1.00 8.88 1.21
N THR A 117 0.84 7.93 2.12
CA THR A 117 -0.11 8.02 3.23
C THR A 117 0.59 8.00 4.59
N GLY A 118 1.85 8.46 4.63
CA GLY A 118 2.64 8.55 5.85
C GLY A 118 3.70 7.46 5.90
N TYR A 119 3.34 6.24 6.23
CA TYR A 119 4.28 5.12 6.34
C TYR A 119 4.18 4.13 5.19
N ALA A 120 3.23 4.32 4.29
CA ALA A 120 3.04 3.48 3.12
C ALA A 120 2.78 4.33 1.89
N VAL A 121 2.89 3.70 0.73
CA VAL A 121 2.46 4.27 -0.55
C VAL A 121 1.34 3.39 -1.06
N GLU A 122 0.21 3.99 -1.40
CA GLU A 122 -0.88 3.28 -2.06
C GLU A 122 -0.68 3.33 -3.57
N ILE A 123 -0.95 2.21 -4.23
CA ILE A 123 -0.83 2.08 -5.68
C ILE A 123 -2.21 1.74 -6.22
N TRP A 124 -2.76 2.64 -7.05
CA TRP A 124 -4.13 2.55 -7.53
C TRP A 124 -4.21 2.56 -9.06
N ASN A 125 -5.16 1.80 -9.58
CA ASN A 125 -5.69 2.08 -10.91
C ASN A 125 -6.40 3.44 -10.83
N PRO A 126 -6.11 4.39 -11.74
CA PRO A 126 -6.68 5.74 -11.65
C PRO A 126 -8.22 5.78 -11.67
N GLU A 127 -8.86 4.94 -12.47
CA GLU A 127 -10.31 4.89 -12.55
C GLU A 127 -10.93 4.32 -11.26
N THR A 128 -10.28 3.32 -10.67
CA THR A 128 -10.71 2.75 -9.40
C THR A 128 -10.62 3.77 -8.29
N PHE A 129 -9.52 4.54 -8.25
CA PHE A 129 -9.37 5.59 -7.26
C PHE A 129 -10.41 6.70 -7.43
N GLU A 130 -10.68 7.11 -8.67
CA GLU A 130 -11.69 8.14 -8.94
C GLU A 130 -13.06 7.74 -8.38
N LYS A 131 -13.46 6.47 -8.55
CA LYS A 131 -14.72 5.96 -7.99
C LYS A 131 -14.69 5.97 -6.47
N GLU A 132 -13.60 5.52 -5.87
CA GLU A 132 -13.44 5.52 -4.42
C GLU A 132 -13.54 6.91 -3.84
N ASP A 133 -12.91 7.88 -4.49
CA ASP A 133 -12.91 9.28 -4.06
C ASP A 133 -14.31 9.90 -4.21
N GLU A 134 -15.03 9.58 -5.27
CA GLU A 134 -16.41 10.04 -5.48
C GLU A 134 -17.38 9.46 -4.45
N GLU A 135 -17.19 8.21 -4.06
CA GLU A 135 -18.01 7.54 -3.06
C GLU A 135 -17.74 8.05 -1.64
N CYS A 136 -16.56 8.59 -1.40
CA CYS A 136 -16.23 9.20 -0.12
C CYS A 136 -16.74 10.63 -0.10
N THR A 137 -17.94 10.83 0.43
CA THR A 137 -18.60 12.16 0.49
C THR A 137 -18.25 12.93 1.75
N GLU A 138 -17.53 12.33 2.67
CA GLU A 138 -17.19 12.96 3.95
C GLU A 138 -15.99 13.91 3.81
N SER A 139 -16.10 15.06 4.46
CA SER A 139 -14.99 16.02 4.50
C SER A 139 -13.87 15.54 5.44
N VAL A 140 -12.71 16.17 5.32
CA VAL A 140 -11.61 15.94 6.26
C VAL A 140 -12.07 16.19 7.69
N SER A 141 -12.85 17.24 7.92
CA SER A 141 -13.36 17.58 9.23
C SER A 141 -14.28 16.49 9.78
N ASP A 142 -15.20 15.96 8.95
CA ASP A 142 -16.11 14.89 9.36
C ASP A 142 -15.37 13.62 9.72
N LEU A 143 -14.37 13.22 8.89
CA LEU A 143 -13.56 12.05 9.13
C LEU A 143 -12.75 12.19 10.43
N ALA A 144 -12.15 13.35 10.64
CA ALA A 144 -11.37 13.62 11.86
C ALA A 144 -12.24 13.55 13.10
N GLN A 145 -13.48 14.07 13.03
CA GLN A 145 -14.41 14.03 14.15
C GLN A 145 -14.84 12.60 14.48
N LYS A 146 -15.10 11.77 13.48
CA LYS A 146 -15.44 10.37 13.68
C LYS A 146 -14.31 9.60 14.38
N ILE A 147 -13.07 9.79 13.92
CA ILE A 147 -11.92 9.12 14.50
C ILE A 147 -11.74 9.55 15.96
N TYR A 148 -11.88 10.85 16.25
CA TYR A 148 -11.79 11.38 17.60
C TYR A 148 -12.85 10.78 18.52
N GLU A 149 -14.08 10.65 18.06
CA GLU A 149 -15.16 10.07 18.84
C GLU A 149 -14.96 8.58 19.12
N GLU A 150 -14.45 7.83 18.13
CA GLU A 150 -14.14 6.42 18.30
C GLU A 150 -13.03 6.18 19.33
N GLU A 151 -11.97 7.00 19.28
CA GLU A 151 -10.86 6.89 20.23
C GLU A 151 -11.23 7.31 21.65
N LYS A 152 -12.19 8.21 21.78
CA LYS A 152 -12.67 8.70 23.08
C LYS A 152 -13.45 7.64 23.84
N ASN A 153 -14.07 6.71 23.16
CA ASN A 153 -14.82 5.61 23.73
C ASN A 153 -13.95 4.37 23.82
#